data_ccff08cbc2c1633add263a1d3b5ac648
#
_entry.id   ccff08cbc2c1633add263a1d3b5ac648
#
_cell.length_a   1.000
_cell.length_b   1.000
_cell.length_c   1.000
_cell.angle_alpha   90.00
_cell.angle_beta   90.00
_cell.angle_gamma   90.00
#
_symmetry.space_group_name_H-M   'P 1'
#
loop_
_entity.id
_entity.type
_entity.pdbx_description
1 polymer ?
#
loop_
_entity_poly.entity_id
_entity_poly.type
_entity_poly.pdbx_seq_one_letter_code
_entity_poly.pdbx_strand_id
1 'polypeptide(L)'
;MVLNHWKSEGPDVVVSYLPVWELCFSMHVLSNPDHHIYREKWAKRAEEMYPELTKRIREYRELTCQWTLFIDVPAWGAMRQMEIPDFLAFLRKKDIRQWNGMVNTLGRKIDSRERRDILEIFTSYYEQVFRSEEVILRTFLTRILEREARLCREKGVWEWCRTIHERLKVEEHQVVYRKNREFVYRKTDIRTIYITASTFLEP
;
A
#
# COMPACT_ATOMS: atom_id res chain seq x y z
N MET A 1 -3.27 -8.00 8.08
CA MET A 1 -3.10 -8.70 9.40
C MET A 1 -2.50 -7.74 10.41
N VAL A 2 -3.17 -7.50 11.56
CA VAL A 2 -2.60 -6.76 12.69
C VAL A 2 -1.62 -7.67 13.43
N LEU A 3 -0.38 -7.22 13.59
CA LEU A 3 0.67 -7.94 14.31
C LEU A 3 0.74 -7.48 15.76
N ASN A 4 0.58 -6.18 16.00
CA ASN A 4 0.67 -5.57 17.31
C ASN A 4 -0.25 -4.35 17.41
N HIS A 5 -0.79 -4.11 18.61
CA HIS A 5 -1.53 -2.91 18.96
C HIS A 5 -1.28 -2.57 20.43
N TRP A 6 -0.96 -1.30 20.72
CA TRP A 6 -0.82 -0.83 22.10
C TRP A 6 -1.14 0.66 22.22
N LYS A 7 -1.51 1.07 23.43
CA LYS A 7 -1.60 2.49 23.79
C LYS A 7 -0.22 2.99 24.18
N SER A 8 0.21 4.09 23.56
CA SER A 8 1.41 4.82 23.98
C SER A 8 1.03 5.96 24.95
N GLU A 9 1.99 6.71 25.41
CA GLU A 9 1.74 7.98 26.14
C GLU A 9 1.14 9.09 25.26
N GLY A 10 0.87 8.81 24.02
CA GLY A 10 0.26 9.67 23.02
C GLY A 10 -0.74 8.91 22.16
N PRO A 11 -0.50 8.77 20.85
CA PRO A 11 -1.40 8.04 19.95
C PRO A 11 -1.38 6.53 20.20
N ASP A 12 -2.45 5.85 19.85
CA ASP A 12 -2.44 4.41 19.70
C ASP A 12 -1.48 4.00 18.59
N VAL A 13 -0.77 2.88 18.77
CA VAL A 13 0.14 2.36 17.76
C VAL A 13 -0.38 1.01 17.25
N VAL A 14 -0.54 0.91 15.95
CA VAL A 14 -0.99 -0.31 15.26
C VAL A 14 0.07 -0.75 14.26
N VAL A 15 0.58 -1.94 14.42
CA VAL A 15 1.59 -2.54 13.53
C VAL A 15 0.91 -3.60 12.67
N SER A 16 0.97 -3.43 11.36
CA SER A 16 0.23 -4.29 10.44
C SER A 16 1.03 -4.63 9.19
N TYR A 17 1.01 -5.91 8.81
CA TYR A 17 1.32 -6.30 7.44
C TYR A 17 0.07 -6.11 6.57
N LEU A 18 0.23 -5.46 5.42
CA LEU A 18 -0.84 -5.05 4.53
C LEU A 18 -0.67 -5.70 3.14
N PRO A 19 -1.12 -6.95 2.95
CA PRO A 19 -0.86 -7.71 1.71
C PRO A 19 -1.47 -7.05 0.47
N VAL A 20 -2.63 -6.41 0.60
CA VAL A 20 -3.27 -5.70 -0.52
C VAL A 20 -2.43 -4.48 -0.96
N TRP A 21 -1.76 -3.81 -0.03
CA TRP A 21 -0.85 -2.72 -0.37
C TRP A 21 0.36 -3.22 -1.12
N GLU A 22 0.98 -4.32 -0.67
CA GLU A 22 2.10 -4.95 -1.37
C GLU A 22 1.71 -5.39 -2.78
N LEU A 23 0.53 -5.98 -2.95
CA LEU A 23 -0.04 -6.31 -4.26
C LEU A 23 -0.14 -5.07 -5.16
N CYS A 24 -0.76 -3.99 -4.66
CA CYS A 24 -0.96 -2.77 -5.44
C CYS A 24 0.38 -2.07 -5.74
N PHE A 25 1.30 -1.99 -4.77
CA PHE A 25 2.62 -1.38 -4.99
C PHE A 25 3.47 -2.19 -5.97
N SER A 26 3.39 -3.52 -5.96
CA SER A 26 4.07 -4.34 -6.98
C SER A 26 3.53 -4.10 -8.38
N MET A 27 2.20 -3.95 -8.53
CA MET A 27 1.58 -3.56 -9.80
C MET A 27 1.95 -2.13 -10.21
N HIS A 28 2.08 -1.22 -9.24
CA HIS A 28 2.57 0.14 -9.48
C HIS A 28 3.98 0.12 -10.10
N VAL A 29 4.90 -0.66 -9.53
CA VAL A 29 6.25 -0.85 -10.07
C VAL A 29 6.20 -1.38 -11.51
N LEU A 30 5.37 -2.40 -11.80
CA LEU A 30 5.22 -2.95 -13.15
C LEU A 30 4.60 -1.96 -14.14
N SER A 31 3.76 -1.06 -13.66
CA SER A 31 3.13 -0.04 -14.51
C SER A 31 4.08 1.08 -14.90
N ASN A 32 5.13 1.32 -14.10
CA ASN A 32 6.09 2.41 -14.30
C ASN A 32 7.51 2.03 -13.81
N PRO A 33 8.14 0.99 -14.40
CA PRO A 33 9.40 0.42 -13.91
C PRO A 33 10.57 1.41 -13.89
N ASP A 34 10.59 2.39 -14.81
CA ASP A 34 11.67 3.38 -14.92
C ASP A 34 11.78 4.29 -13.69
N HIS A 35 10.71 4.42 -12.90
CA HIS A 35 10.70 5.18 -11.65
C HIS A 35 11.15 4.35 -10.43
N HIS A 36 11.41 3.05 -10.62
CA HIS A 36 11.67 2.12 -9.52
C HIS A 36 13.00 1.40 -9.69
N ILE A 37 14.08 2.15 -9.59
CA ILE A 37 15.46 1.68 -9.87
C ILE A 37 15.83 0.43 -9.06
N TYR A 38 15.43 0.38 -7.78
CA TYR A 38 15.73 -0.77 -6.90
C TYR A 38 14.92 -2.03 -7.23
N ARG A 39 13.87 -1.90 -8.07
CA ARG A 39 13.01 -3.02 -8.49
C ARG A 39 13.10 -3.33 -9.98
N GLU A 40 13.99 -2.67 -10.71
CA GLU A 40 14.15 -2.85 -12.16
C GLU A 40 14.37 -4.32 -12.55
N LYS A 41 15.27 -5.03 -11.85
CA LYS A 41 15.55 -6.46 -12.14
C LYS A 41 14.33 -7.35 -11.92
N TRP A 42 13.57 -7.07 -10.87
CA TRP A 42 12.34 -7.80 -10.58
C TRP A 42 11.28 -7.50 -11.63
N ALA A 43 11.10 -6.25 -12.02
CA ALA A 43 10.14 -5.83 -13.04
C ALA A 43 10.46 -6.44 -14.42
N LYS A 44 11.73 -6.43 -14.84
CA LYS A 44 12.18 -7.06 -16.08
C LYS A 44 11.91 -8.57 -16.09
N ARG A 45 12.22 -9.26 -15.01
CA ARG A 45 11.93 -10.69 -14.88
C ARG A 45 10.44 -11.00 -14.97
N ALA A 46 9.58 -10.19 -14.32
CA ALA A 46 8.14 -10.35 -14.40
C ALA A 46 7.62 -10.09 -15.82
N GLU A 47 8.18 -9.13 -16.54
CA GLU A 47 7.85 -8.84 -17.94
C GLU A 47 8.25 -9.98 -18.88
N GLU A 48 9.44 -10.55 -18.70
CA GLU A 48 9.93 -11.69 -19.48
C GLU A 48 9.05 -12.95 -19.27
N MET A 49 8.63 -13.20 -18.03
CA MET A 49 7.82 -14.38 -17.70
C MET A 49 6.34 -14.21 -18.04
N TYR A 50 5.80 -12.99 -17.97
CA TYR A 50 4.37 -12.71 -18.12
C TYR A 50 4.11 -11.47 -19.01
N PRO A 51 4.58 -11.46 -20.28
CA PRO A 51 4.58 -10.28 -21.15
C PRO A 51 3.18 -9.70 -21.38
N GLU A 52 2.18 -10.55 -21.65
CA GLU A 52 0.82 -10.08 -21.90
C GLU A 52 0.15 -9.48 -20.66
N LEU A 53 0.43 -10.06 -19.50
CA LEU A 53 -0.13 -9.56 -18.24
C LEU A 53 0.50 -8.22 -17.84
N THR A 54 1.82 -8.09 -17.96
CA THR A 54 2.52 -6.82 -17.66
C THR A 54 2.15 -5.73 -18.64
N LYS A 55 1.92 -6.06 -19.91
CA LYS A 55 1.37 -5.14 -20.90
C LYS A 55 -0.01 -4.62 -20.48
N ARG A 56 -0.93 -5.51 -20.08
CA ARG A 56 -2.27 -5.10 -19.59
C ARG A 56 -2.19 -4.23 -18.34
N ILE A 57 -1.27 -4.52 -17.41
CA ILE A 57 -1.04 -3.68 -16.22
C ILE A 57 -0.65 -2.26 -16.64
N ARG A 58 0.22 -2.10 -17.64
CA ARG A 58 0.62 -0.78 -18.18
C ARG A 58 -0.51 -0.07 -18.91
N GLU A 59 -1.32 -0.78 -19.70
CA GLU A 59 -2.46 -0.20 -20.42
C GLU A 59 -3.49 0.42 -19.47
N TYR A 60 -3.71 -0.18 -18.30
CA TYR A 60 -4.67 0.29 -17.30
C TYR A 60 -4.09 1.27 -16.26
N ARG A 61 -2.81 1.66 -16.38
CA ARG A 61 -2.12 2.51 -15.39
C ARG A 61 -2.80 3.86 -15.15
N GLU A 62 -3.24 4.54 -16.21
CA GLU A 62 -3.86 5.87 -16.09
C GLU A 62 -5.25 5.76 -15.44
N LEU A 63 -6.01 4.71 -15.78
CA LEU A 63 -7.33 4.46 -15.23
C LEU A 63 -7.30 4.10 -13.75
N THR A 64 -6.24 3.43 -13.31
CA THR A 64 -6.07 2.94 -11.94
C THR A 64 -5.16 3.84 -11.08
N CYS A 65 -4.79 5.03 -11.59
CA CYS A 65 -3.81 5.89 -10.94
C CYS A 65 -2.51 5.12 -10.64
N GLN A 66 -1.97 4.45 -11.66
CA GLN A 66 -0.81 3.58 -11.52
C GLN A 66 -1.00 2.50 -10.44
N TRP A 67 -2.21 1.95 -10.32
CA TRP A 67 -2.62 0.93 -9.35
C TRP A 67 -2.64 1.37 -7.88
N THR A 68 -2.36 2.64 -7.59
CA THR A 68 -2.42 3.19 -6.23
C THR A 68 -3.83 3.58 -5.80
N LEU A 69 -4.77 3.69 -6.74
CA LEU A 69 -6.17 4.03 -6.47
C LEU A 69 -6.78 3.21 -5.32
N PHE A 70 -6.47 1.92 -5.29
CA PHE A 70 -7.01 0.97 -4.33
C PHE A 70 -6.35 1.05 -2.94
N ILE A 71 -5.30 1.85 -2.80
CA ILE A 71 -4.59 2.11 -1.55
C ILE A 71 -5.12 3.39 -0.89
N ASP A 72 -5.39 4.41 -1.70
CA ASP A 72 -5.65 5.78 -1.23
C ASP A 72 -7.12 6.06 -0.94
N VAL A 73 -8.04 5.18 -1.34
CA VAL A 73 -9.47 5.44 -1.17
C VAL A 73 -9.89 5.31 0.30
N PRO A 74 -10.33 6.41 0.98
CA PRO A 74 -10.66 6.40 2.40
C PRO A 74 -11.80 5.45 2.78
N ALA A 75 -12.74 5.21 1.86
CA ALA A 75 -13.84 4.23 2.03
C ALA A 75 -13.33 2.80 2.26
N TRP A 76 -12.06 2.56 2.06
CA TRP A 76 -11.40 1.28 2.11
C TRP A 76 -10.62 1.06 3.42
N GLY A 77 -10.86 1.87 4.43
CA GLY A 77 -10.21 1.73 5.73
C GLY A 77 -10.29 0.32 6.32
N ALA A 78 -11.43 -0.37 6.16
CA ALA A 78 -11.60 -1.77 6.54
C ALA A 78 -10.76 -2.73 5.69
N MET A 79 -10.44 -2.37 4.45
CA MET A 79 -9.67 -3.22 3.53
C MET A 79 -8.16 -3.19 3.77
N ARG A 80 -7.66 -2.26 4.57
CA ARG A 80 -6.24 -2.26 4.98
C ARG A 80 -5.82 -3.56 5.65
N GLN A 81 -6.76 -4.29 6.23
CA GLN A 81 -6.49 -5.53 6.96
C GLN A 81 -6.97 -6.79 6.24
N MET A 82 -7.50 -6.66 5.01
CA MET A 82 -7.96 -7.81 4.24
C MET A 82 -6.81 -8.62 3.68
N GLU A 83 -7.01 -9.92 3.64
CA GLU A 83 -6.20 -10.81 2.80
C GLU A 83 -6.58 -10.60 1.33
N ILE A 84 -5.65 -10.89 0.41
CA ILE A 84 -5.86 -10.60 -1.01
C ILE A 84 -7.08 -11.34 -1.59
N PRO A 85 -7.34 -12.63 -1.29
CA PRO A 85 -8.56 -13.29 -1.75
C PRO A 85 -9.85 -12.60 -1.29
N ASP A 86 -9.88 -12.12 -0.04
CA ASP A 86 -11.05 -11.40 0.50
C ASP A 86 -11.24 -10.05 -0.17
N PHE A 87 -10.15 -9.34 -0.44
CA PHE A 87 -10.15 -8.11 -1.21
C PHE A 87 -10.72 -8.31 -2.63
N LEU A 88 -10.25 -9.33 -3.34
CA LEU A 88 -10.75 -9.65 -4.69
C LEU A 88 -12.24 -10.04 -4.64
N ALA A 89 -12.65 -10.81 -3.64
CA ALA A 89 -14.06 -11.16 -3.44
C ALA A 89 -14.91 -9.93 -3.12
N PHE A 90 -14.40 -9.01 -2.30
CA PHE A 90 -15.06 -7.72 -2.02
C PHE A 90 -15.24 -6.90 -3.30
N LEU A 91 -14.20 -6.74 -4.11
CA LEU A 91 -14.27 -6.00 -5.37
C LEU A 91 -15.29 -6.60 -6.35
N ARG A 92 -15.36 -7.93 -6.44
CA ARG A 92 -16.33 -8.64 -7.31
C ARG A 92 -17.78 -8.38 -6.90
N LYS A 93 -18.05 -8.27 -5.59
CA LYS A 93 -19.41 -8.01 -5.06
C LYS A 93 -19.90 -6.59 -5.29
N LYS A 94 -19.01 -5.63 -5.54
CA LYS A 94 -19.39 -4.22 -5.76
C LYS A 94 -19.95 -4.02 -7.16
N ASP A 95 -21.09 -3.35 -7.25
CA ASP A 95 -21.64 -2.91 -8.53
C ASP A 95 -20.87 -1.72 -9.12
N ILE A 96 -21.22 -1.33 -10.36
CA ILE A 96 -20.51 -0.26 -11.07
C ILE A 96 -20.69 1.12 -10.40
N ARG A 97 -21.81 1.36 -9.71
CA ARG A 97 -22.02 2.62 -8.99
C ARG A 97 -21.12 2.72 -7.78
N GLN A 98 -20.99 1.61 -7.06
CA GLN A 98 -20.09 1.52 -5.90
C GLN A 98 -18.62 1.65 -6.35
N TRP A 99 -18.24 1.03 -7.47
CA TRP A 99 -16.91 1.23 -8.06
C TRP A 99 -16.66 2.69 -8.40
N ASN A 100 -17.61 3.34 -9.10
CA ASN A 100 -17.48 4.75 -9.45
C ASN A 100 -17.46 5.65 -8.21
N GLY A 101 -18.16 5.30 -7.14
CA GLY A 101 -18.05 6.00 -5.86
C GLY A 101 -16.65 5.91 -5.26
N MET A 102 -15.98 4.78 -5.40
CA MET A 102 -14.60 4.56 -4.92
C MET A 102 -13.56 5.31 -5.76
N VAL A 103 -13.74 5.35 -7.08
CA VAL A 103 -12.79 5.96 -8.03
C VAL A 103 -13.08 7.43 -8.36
N ASN A 104 -14.14 7.99 -7.82
CA ASN A 104 -14.59 9.36 -8.14
C ASN A 104 -13.56 10.45 -7.79
N THR A 105 -12.62 10.14 -6.93
CA THR A 105 -11.48 11.02 -6.60
C THR A 105 -10.63 11.37 -7.82
N LEU A 106 -10.71 10.59 -8.90
CA LEU A 106 -9.98 10.82 -10.15
C LEU A 106 -10.75 11.67 -11.16
N GLY A 107 -12.00 12.07 -10.85
CA GLY A 107 -12.85 12.81 -11.80
C GLY A 107 -13.27 12.01 -13.04
N ARG A 108 -12.99 10.70 -13.09
CA ARG A 108 -13.31 9.79 -14.18
C ARG A 108 -14.24 8.67 -13.71
N LYS A 109 -15.12 8.21 -14.60
CA LYS A 109 -15.96 7.04 -14.35
C LYS A 109 -15.39 5.83 -15.06
N ILE A 110 -15.43 4.70 -14.38
CA ILE A 110 -15.12 3.37 -14.92
C ILE A 110 -16.40 2.78 -15.49
N ASP A 111 -16.33 2.19 -16.67
CA ASP A 111 -17.44 1.43 -17.24
C ASP A 111 -17.44 -0.05 -16.81
N SER A 112 -18.48 -0.79 -17.23
CA SER A 112 -18.62 -2.21 -16.84
C SER A 112 -17.56 -3.12 -17.48
N ARG A 113 -17.00 -2.75 -18.63
CA ARG A 113 -15.92 -3.48 -19.29
C ARG A 113 -14.61 -3.23 -18.56
N GLU A 114 -14.27 -1.97 -18.34
CA GLU A 114 -13.08 -1.55 -17.61
C GLU A 114 -13.02 -2.19 -16.21
N ARG A 115 -14.17 -2.22 -15.51
CA ARG A 115 -14.29 -2.91 -14.22
C ARG A 115 -13.96 -4.41 -14.32
N ARG A 116 -14.50 -5.11 -15.34
CA ARG A 116 -14.19 -6.54 -15.54
C ARG A 116 -12.72 -6.76 -15.82
N ASP A 117 -12.16 -5.95 -16.69
CA ASP A 117 -10.75 -6.05 -17.09
C ASP A 117 -9.81 -5.80 -15.90
N ILE A 118 -10.09 -4.80 -15.05
CA ILE A 118 -9.32 -4.54 -13.83
C ILE A 118 -9.40 -5.74 -12.88
N LEU A 119 -10.59 -6.32 -12.67
CA LEU A 119 -10.76 -7.49 -11.81
C LEU A 119 -10.02 -8.72 -12.35
N GLU A 120 -10.02 -8.91 -13.66
CA GLU A 120 -9.31 -9.98 -14.31
C GLU A 120 -7.79 -9.80 -14.18
N ILE A 121 -7.28 -8.57 -14.41
CA ILE A 121 -5.87 -8.25 -14.23
C ILE A 121 -5.44 -8.51 -12.77
N PHE A 122 -6.17 -8.03 -11.79
CA PHE A 122 -5.87 -8.31 -10.37
C PHE A 122 -5.83 -9.80 -10.07
N THR A 123 -6.84 -10.54 -10.54
CA THR A 123 -6.94 -11.98 -10.28
C THR A 123 -5.78 -12.73 -10.93
N SER A 124 -5.52 -12.49 -12.22
CA SER A 124 -4.44 -13.13 -12.96
C SER A 124 -3.08 -12.78 -12.37
N TYR A 125 -2.88 -11.50 -12.00
CA TYR A 125 -1.62 -11.07 -11.40
C TYR A 125 -1.38 -11.73 -10.04
N TYR A 126 -2.39 -11.79 -9.19
CA TYR A 126 -2.27 -12.46 -7.90
C TYR A 126 -1.94 -13.95 -8.08
N GLU A 127 -2.67 -14.66 -8.93
CA GLU A 127 -2.51 -16.10 -9.08
C GLU A 127 -1.21 -16.50 -9.78
N GLN A 128 -0.78 -15.76 -10.80
CA GLN A 128 0.37 -16.12 -11.63
C GLN A 128 1.69 -15.58 -11.09
N VAL A 129 1.68 -14.40 -10.46
CA VAL A 129 2.90 -13.68 -10.08
C VAL A 129 3.01 -13.52 -8.58
N PHE A 130 2.03 -12.86 -7.96
CA PHE A 130 2.21 -12.33 -6.62
C PHE A 130 2.04 -13.36 -5.50
N ARG A 131 1.23 -14.38 -5.71
CA ARG A 131 0.92 -15.40 -4.68
C ARG A 131 2.16 -16.11 -4.14
N SER A 132 3.11 -16.42 -5.00
CA SER A 132 4.38 -17.04 -4.60
C SER A 132 5.30 -16.06 -3.90
N GLU A 133 5.34 -14.83 -4.38
CA GLU A 133 6.12 -13.74 -3.77
C GLU A 133 5.57 -13.38 -2.38
N GLU A 134 4.25 -13.33 -2.22
CA GLU A 134 3.60 -12.96 -0.96
C GLU A 134 4.04 -13.84 0.21
N VAL A 135 4.25 -15.13 0.02
CA VAL A 135 4.69 -16.04 1.08
C VAL A 135 6.05 -15.60 1.64
N ILE A 136 6.97 -15.24 0.75
CA ILE A 136 8.32 -14.77 1.12
C ILE A 136 8.24 -13.38 1.76
N LEU A 137 7.51 -12.48 1.12
CA LEU A 137 7.35 -11.09 1.55
C LEU A 137 6.68 -11.01 2.93
N ARG A 138 5.63 -11.79 3.15
CA ARG A 138 4.93 -11.85 4.43
C ARG A 138 5.89 -12.21 5.57
N THR A 139 6.69 -13.26 5.39
CA THR A 139 7.66 -13.69 6.39
C THR A 139 8.72 -12.62 6.65
N PHE A 140 9.26 -12.04 5.60
CA PHE A 140 10.30 -11.02 5.70
C PHE A 140 9.79 -9.73 6.35
N LEU A 141 8.67 -9.19 5.85
CA LEU A 141 8.09 -7.94 6.33
C LEU A 141 7.55 -8.07 7.76
N THR A 142 6.99 -9.22 8.13
CA THR A 142 6.56 -9.46 9.52
C THR A 142 7.73 -9.34 10.49
N ARG A 143 8.89 -9.92 10.17
CA ARG A 143 10.10 -9.79 11.01
C ARG A 143 10.59 -8.35 11.14
N ILE A 144 10.56 -7.59 10.06
CA ILE A 144 10.90 -6.16 10.08
C ILE A 144 9.92 -5.41 10.98
N LEU A 145 8.63 -5.62 10.81
CA LEU A 145 7.58 -4.95 11.58
C LEU A 145 7.65 -5.29 13.07
N GLU A 146 7.96 -6.53 13.43
CA GLU A 146 8.17 -6.94 14.83
C GLU A 146 9.39 -6.24 15.46
N ARG A 147 10.46 -6.10 14.68
CA ARG A 147 11.65 -5.34 15.11
C ARG A 147 11.31 -3.87 15.34
N GLU A 148 10.62 -3.24 14.38
CA GLU A 148 10.23 -1.82 14.48
C GLU A 148 9.22 -1.59 15.61
N ALA A 149 8.30 -2.52 15.85
CA ALA A 149 7.38 -2.48 16.99
C ALA A 149 8.12 -2.48 18.33
N ARG A 150 9.16 -3.31 18.47
CA ARG A 150 10.00 -3.35 19.66
C ARG A 150 10.76 -2.04 19.86
N LEU A 151 11.44 -1.55 18.81
CA LEU A 151 12.16 -0.28 18.85
C LEU A 151 11.25 0.90 19.20
N CYS A 152 10.04 0.93 18.65
CA CYS A 152 9.04 1.94 18.94
C CYS A 152 8.59 1.91 20.41
N ARG A 153 8.45 0.73 21.01
CA ARG A 153 8.13 0.59 22.45
C ARG A 153 9.29 1.03 23.35
N GLU A 154 10.50 0.63 23.00
CA GLU A 154 11.71 0.92 23.78
C GLU A 154 12.05 2.42 23.78
N LYS A 155 11.95 3.09 22.64
CA LYS A 155 12.30 4.50 22.48
C LYS A 155 11.14 5.46 22.76
N GLY A 156 9.91 4.97 22.72
CA GLY A 156 8.72 5.79 22.63
C GLY A 156 8.40 6.22 21.19
N VAL A 157 7.11 6.38 20.89
CA VAL A 157 6.61 6.56 19.52
C VAL A 157 7.20 7.78 18.81
N TRP A 158 7.35 8.90 19.52
CA TRP A 158 7.84 10.14 18.89
C TRP A 158 9.34 10.10 18.61
N GLU A 159 10.13 9.47 19.49
CA GLU A 159 11.55 9.29 19.25
C GLU A 159 11.79 8.28 18.13
N TRP A 160 11.02 7.20 18.09
CA TRP A 160 11.07 6.24 16.99
C TRP A 160 10.71 6.93 15.65
N CYS A 161 9.67 7.77 15.60
CA CYS A 161 9.30 8.51 14.39
C CYS A 161 10.44 9.39 13.85
N ARG A 162 11.31 9.94 14.70
CA ARG A 162 12.50 10.70 14.25
C ARG A 162 13.50 9.88 13.47
N THR A 163 13.49 8.57 13.64
CA THR A 163 14.51 7.66 13.07
C THR A 163 14.07 6.96 11.80
N ILE A 164 12.80 7.01 11.43
CA ILE A 164 12.26 6.19 10.33
C ILE A 164 12.42 6.80 8.93
N HIS A 165 12.46 8.12 8.83
CA HIS A 165 12.57 8.79 7.54
C HIS A 165 13.07 10.22 7.68
N GLU A 166 14.03 10.63 6.84
CA GLU A 166 14.63 11.97 6.83
C GLU A 166 13.63 13.12 6.57
N ARG A 167 12.56 12.83 5.79
CA ARG A 167 11.49 13.80 5.49
C ARG A 167 10.50 13.99 6.64
N LEU A 168 10.60 13.18 7.70
CA LEU A 168 9.74 13.26 8.86
C LEU A 168 10.47 13.94 10.01
N LYS A 169 10.04 15.16 10.36
CA LYS A 169 10.55 15.89 11.52
C LYS A 169 9.54 15.85 12.65
N VAL A 170 10.00 15.43 13.82
CA VAL A 170 9.19 15.43 15.04
C VAL A 170 9.68 16.54 15.96
N GLU A 171 8.89 17.58 16.07
CA GLU A 171 9.12 18.74 16.94
C GLU A 171 8.39 18.56 18.28
N GLU A 172 8.48 19.54 19.17
CA GLU A 172 7.89 19.44 20.50
C GLU A 172 6.37 19.20 20.46
N HIS A 173 5.64 19.98 19.65
CA HIS A 173 4.17 19.94 19.59
C HIS A 173 3.59 19.45 18.27
N GLN A 174 4.43 19.21 17.27
CA GLN A 174 3.98 18.85 15.92
C GLN A 174 4.89 17.84 15.23
N VAL A 175 4.33 17.24 14.18
CA VAL A 175 5.04 16.37 13.23
C VAL A 175 4.94 17.03 11.87
N VAL A 176 6.08 17.19 11.20
CA VAL A 176 6.19 17.80 9.88
C VAL A 176 6.68 16.76 8.90
N TYR A 177 5.89 16.50 7.86
CA TYR A 177 6.27 15.63 6.76
C TYR A 177 6.49 16.44 5.49
N ARG A 178 7.69 16.35 4.93
CA ARG A 178 8.10 17.07 3.70
C ARG A 178 8.08 16.13 2.49
N LYS A 179 7.22 16.43 1.54
CA LYS A 179 7.19 15.82 0.21
C LYS A 179 7.30 16.95 -0.84
N ASN A 180 6.40 17.05 -1.80
CA ASN A 180 6.29 18.19 -2.75
C ASN A 180 5.80 19.47 -2.05
N ARG A 181 5.17 19.31 -0.92
CA ARG A 181 4.74 20.35 0.01
C ARG A 181 4.95 19.87 1.43
N GLU A 182 4.89 20.81 2.38
CA GLU A 182 4.98 20.50 3.79
C GLU A 182 3.58 20.20 4.36
N PHE A 183 3.48 19.11 5.13
CA PHE A 183 2.29 18.74 5.88
C PHE A 183 2.62 18.83 7.37
N VAL A 184 1.84 19.62 8.10
CA VAL A 184 2.04 19.85 9.53
C VAL A 184 0.87 19.24 10.30
N TYR A 185 1.16 18.41 11.28
CA TYR A 185 0.17 17.77 12.14
C TYR A 185 0.49 18.07 13.60
N ARG A 186 -0.45 18.61 14.37
CA ARG A 186 -0.28 18.72 15.82
C ARG A 186 -0.30 17.33 16.44
N LYS A 187 0.61 17.04 17.36
CA LYS A 187 0.68 15.74 18.05
C LYS A 187 -0.61 15.38 18.76
N THR A 188 -1.30 16.38 19.33
CA THR A 188 -2.61 16.23 20.00
C THR A 188 -3.72 15.75 19.08
N ASP A 189 -3.60 15.98 17.78
CA ASP A 189 -4.61 15.61 16.78
C ASP A 189 -4.36 14.21 16.21
N ILE A 190 -3.16 13.66 16.44
CA ILE A 190 -2.79 12.32 15.98
C ILE A 190 -3.29 11.29 17.00
N ARG A 191 -4.35 10.58 16.63
CA ARG A 191 -4.96 9.55 17.49
C ARG A 191 -4.33 8.18 17.34
N THR A 192 -3.89 7.85 16.12
CA THR A 192 -3.34 6.52 15.81
C THR A 192 -2.20 6.65 14.82
N ILE A 193 -1.12 5.92 15.09
CA ILE A 193 0.00 5.73 14.16
C ILE A 193 -0.04 4.29 13.67
N TYR A 194 -0.09 4.13 12.34
CA TYR A 194 0.02 2.84 11.70
C TYR A 194 1.44 2.61 11.21
N ILE A 195 2.06 1.54 11.71
CA ILE A 195 3.38 1.10 11.27
C ILE A 195 3.17 -0.03 10.26
N THR A 196 3.61 0.19 9.04
CA THR A 196 3.65 -0.81 7.99
C THR A 196 4.98 -0.74 7.26
N ALA A 197 5.32 -1.80 6.54
CA ALA A 197 6.50 -1.87 5.70
C ALA A 197 6.12 -2.36 4.31
N SER A 198 6.84 -1.90 3.30
CA SER A 198 6.68 -2.35 1.92
C SER A 198 8.05 -2.62 1.30
N THR A 199 8.10 -3.61 0.41
CA THR A 199 9.27 -3.90 -0.42
C THR A 199 9.23 -3.17 -1.75
N PHE A 200 8.10 -2.61 -2.14
CA PHE A 200 7.88 -1.97 -3.44
C PHE A 200 7.78 -0.43 -3.35
N LEU A 201 7.80 0.14 -2.15
CA LEU A 201 7.98 1.57 -1.95
C LEU A 201 9.47 1.88 -1.86
N GLU A 202 9.90 2.86 -2.63
CA GLU A 202 11.24 3.42 -2.52
C GLU A 202 11.27 4.47 -1.41
N PRO A 203 12.41 4.61 -0.70
CA PRO A 203 12.57 5.57 0.39
C PRO A 203 12.49 7.03 -0.06
#